data_c7b6f54112679bbb969c0c2f01de1282
#
_entry.id   c7b6f54112679bbb969c0c2f01de1282
#
_cell.length_a   1.000
_cell.length_b   1.000
_cell.length_c   1.000
_cell.angle_alpha   90.00
_cell.angle_beta   90.00
_cell.angle_gamma   90.00
#
_symmetry.space_group_name_H-M   'P 1'
#
loop_
_entity.id
_entity.type
_entity.pdbx_description
1 polymer ?
#
loop_
_entity_poly.entity_id
_entity_poly.type
_entity_poly.pdbx_seq_one_letter_code
_entity_poly.pdbx_strand_id
1 'polypeptide(L)'
;MRFERRFDSPKPPVEVLRLIADFRHLKSWDPSVESVEPLDEVFGQXSQYQVRVLFAGNPIEMRYTVTAYEPGVRAVLTGIADKATAIDTIEVRSTDQGTTIDYVAEIRLAFPYNWIDPILAIGFKKTVDHAVDGLRRFLSA
;
A
#
# COMPACT_ATOMS: atom_id res chain seq x y z
N MET A 1 12.99 6.44 -1.57
CA MET A 1 13.22 5.05 -1.09
C MET A 1 12.30 4.11 -1.84
N ARG A 2 12.76 2.92 -2.08
CA ARG A 2 11.99 1.92 -2.84
C ARG A 2 12.16 0.57 -2.15
N PHE A 3 11.04 -0.10 -1.90
CA PHE A 3 11.02 -1.42 -1.26
C PHE A 3 10.21 -2.35 -2.13
N GLU A 4 10.74 -3.53 -2.43
CA GLU A 4 10.08 -4.52 -3.27
C GLU A 4 9.88 -5.80 -2.47
N ARG A 5 8.68 -6.36 -2.54
CA ARG A 5 8.35 -7.62 -1.84
C ARG A 5 7.53 -8.50 -2.76
N ARG A 6 7.81 -9.79 -2.71
CA ARG A 6 7.06 -10.79 -3.47
C ARG A 6 6.50 -11.82 -2.51
N PHE A 7 5.24 -12.16 -2.69
CA PHE A 7 4.58 -13.17 -1.85
C PHE A 7 3.38 -13.75 -2.59
N ASP A 8 2.77 -14.77 -2.01
CA ASP A 8 1.71 -15.55 -2.66
C ASP A 8 0.42 -15.52 -1.87
N SER A 9 -0.69 -15.76 -2.57
CA SER A 9 -2.00 -15.92 -1.96
C SER A 9 -2.71 -17.08 -2.66
N PRO A 10 -3.55 -17.84 -1.94
CA PRO A 10 -4.34 -18.88 -2.60
C PRO A 10 -5.53 -18.36 -3.39
N LYS A 11 -5.87 -17.08 -3.27
CA LYS A 11 -7.01 -16.48 -3.96
C LYS A 11 -6.68 -16.13 -5.40
N PRO A 12 -7.70 -16.02 -6.27
CA PRO A 12 -7.45 -15.67 -7.69
C PRO A 12 -6.97 -14.22 -7.87
N PRO A 13 -6.26 -13.92 -8.96
CA PRO A 13 -5.66 -12.59 -9.12
C PRO A 13 -6.64 -11.42 -9.11
N VAL A 14 -7.82 -11.56 -9.70
CA VAL A 14 -8.79 -10.47 -9.71
C VAL A 14 -9.21 -10.14 -8.30
N GLU A 15 -9.48 -11.16 -7.48
CA GLU A 15 -9.88 -10.97 -6.09
C GLU A 15 -8.73 -10.38 -5.27
N VAL A 16 -7.53 -10.93 -5.43
CA VAL A 16 -6.37 -10.47 -4.68
C VAL A 16 -6.13 -8.98 -4.94
N LEU A 17 -6.09 -8.60 -6.20
CA LEU A 17 -5.78 -7.21 -6.51
C LEU A 17 -6.85 -6.26 -5.97
N ARG A 18 -8.11 -6.65 -6.07
CA ARG A 18 -9.19 -5.83 -5.54
C ARG A 18 -9.07 -5.67 -4.03
N LEU A 19 -8.76 -6.75 -3.33
CA LEU A 19 -8.63 -6.69 -1.87
C LEU A 19 -7.47 -5.78 -1.44
N ILE A 20 -6.38 -5.78 -2.18
CA ILE A 20 -5.23 -4.94 -1.84
C ILE A 20 -5.51 -3.48 -2.19
N ALA A 21 -6.03 -3.22 -3.39
CA ALA A 21 -6.14 -1.87 -3.91
C ALA A 21 -7.29 -1.07 -3.33
N ASP A 22 -8.31 -1.74 -2.82
CA ASP A 22 -9.43 -1.05 -2.17
C ASP A 22 -9.02 -0.75 -0.74
N PHE A 23 -8.57 0.47 -0.50
CA PHE A 23 -8.03 0.86 0.80
C PHE A 23 -9.06 0.93 1.91
N ARG A 24 -10.33 0.65 1.64
CA ARG A 24 -11.27 0.40 2.73
C ARG A 24 -10.83 -0.78 3.59
N HIS A 25 -10.02 -1.68 3.02
CA HIS A 25 -9.47 -2.83 3.75
C HIS A 25 -8.12 -2.55 4.40
N LEU A 26 -7.53 -1.37 4.15
CA LEU A 26 -6.13 -1.12 4.52
C LEU A 26 -5.86 -1.31 6.00
N LYS A 27 -6.76 -0.86 6.85
CA LYS A 27 -6.56 -0.99 8.28
C LYS A 27 -6.55 -2.44 8.73
N SER A 28 -7.17 -3.33 7.96
CA SER A 28 -7.20 -4.75 8.29
C SER A 28 -5.83 -5.41 8.13
N TRP A 29 -4.92 -4.83 7.34
CA TRP A 29 -3.65 -5.49 7.12
C TRP A 29 -2.42 -4.63 7.39
N ASP A 30 -2.54 -3.32 7.40
CA ASP A 30 -1.38 -2.45 7.63
C ASP A 30 -1.43 -1.92 9.07
N PRO A 31 -0.57 -2.42 9.97
CA PRO A 31 -0.63 -2.00 11.37
C PRO A 31 -0.26 -0.55 11.60
N SER A 32 0.39 0.13 10.65
CA SER A 32 0.71 1.55 10.83
C SER A 32 -0.50 2.45 10.58
N VAL A 33 -1.58 1.92 10.01
CA VAL A 33 -2.75 2.72 9.65
C VAL A 33 -3.66 2.87 10.85
N GLU A 34 -3.95 4.12 11.20
CA GLU A 34 -4.84 4.44 12.31
C GLU A 34 -6.28 4.52 11.86
N SER A 35 -6.53 5.13 10.69
CA SER A 35 -7.89 5.27 10.19
C SER A 35 -7.88 5.45 8.67
N VAL A 36 -8.97 5.04 8.04
CA VAL A 36 -9.21 5.25 6.61
C VAL A 36 -10.62 5.77 6.43
N GLU A 37 -10.73 6.84 5.66
CA GLU A 37 -12.04 7.38 5.27
C GLU A 37 -12.15 7.31 3.76
N PRO A 38 -13.00 6.42 3.22
CA PRO A 38 -13.22 6.41 1.77
C PRO A 38 -13.95 7.69 1.35
N LEU A 39 -13.55 8.27 0.23
CA LEU A 39 -14.17 9.49 -0.26
C LEU A 39 -15.13 9.23 -1.43
N ASP A 40 -15.25 7.98 -1.84
CA ASP A 40 -16.15 7.55 -2.90
C ASP A 40 -16.98 6.38 -2.42
N GLU A 41 -18.16 6.22 -2.98
CA GLU A 41 -19.04 5.11 -2.59
C GLU A 41 -18.62 3.79 -3.18
N VAL A 42 -18.05 3.81 -4.39
CA VAL A 42 -17.73 2.60 -5.13
C VAL A 42 -16.26 2.62 -5.48
N PHE A 43 -15.60 1.48 -5.30
CA PHE A 43 -14.19 1.34 -5.63
C PHE A 43 -14.00 1.31 -7.14
N GLY A 44 -12.95 2.01 -7.61
CA GLY A 44 -12.50 1.98 -8.99
C GLY A 44 -11.31 2.90 -9.18
N GLN A 45 -10.88 3.00 -10.40
CA GLN A 45 -9.84 3.97 -10.70
C GLN A 45 -10.37 5.36 -10.36
N UNK A 46 -9.50 6.04 -9.42
CA UNK A 46 -9.80 7.17 -9.08
C UNK A 46 -10.26 7.33 -7.82
N SER A 47 -10.65 6.28 -7.35
CA SER A 47 -11.17 6.34 -5.97
C SER A 47 -10.14 6.96 -5.04
N GLN A 48 -10.63 7.70 -4.07
CA GLN A 48 -9.75 8.38 -3.12
C GLN A 48 -10.07 7.99 -1.69
N TYR A 49 -9.03 8.04 -0.84
CA TYR A 49 -9.12 7.69 0.57
C TYR A 49 -8.31 8.67 1.39
N GLN A 50 -8.87 9.13 2.49
CA GLN A 50 -8.09 9.92 3.46
C GLN A 50 -7.57 8.93 4.51
N VAL A 51 -6.26 8.81 4.61
CA VAL A 51 -5.61 7.80 5.44
C VAL A 51 -4.77 8.50 6.50
N ARG A 52 -4.91 8.05 7.74
CA ARG A 52 -4.07 8.52 8.84
C ARG A 52 -3.14 7.39 9.22
N VAL A 53 -1.85 7.60 9.03
CA VAL A 53 -0.83 6.60 9.37
C VAL A 53 0.03 7.10 10.51
N LEU A 54 0.58 6.17 11.28
CA LEU A 54 1.55 6.50 12.32
C LEU A 54 2.93 6.07 11.87
N PHE A 55 3.87 6.99 11.92
CA PHE A 55 5.26 6.66 11.66
C PHE A 55 6.11 7.19 12.80
N ALA A 56 6.82 6.29 13.46
CA ALA A 56 7.60 6.61 14.66
C ALA A 56 6.75 7.35 15.70
N GLY A 57 5.48 6.93 15.82
CA GLY A 57 4.55 7.52 16.78
C GLY A 57 3.90 8.82 16.33
N ASN A 58 4.24 9.33 15.16
CA ASN A 58 3.73 10.61 14.67
C ASN A 58 2.65 10.38 13.62
N PRO A 59 1.48 11.01 13.75
CA PRO A 59 0.43 10.84 12.74
C PRO A 59 0.74 11.65 11.49
N ILE A 60 0.48 11.03 10.34
CA ILE A 60 0.64 11.65 9.03
C ILE A 60 -0.66 11.46 8.28
N GLU A 61 -1.22 12.56 7.76
CA GLU A 61 -2.41 12.51 6.94
C GLU A 61 -2.03 12.41 5.48
N MET A 62 -2.56 11.39 4.80
CA MET A 62 -2.27 11.17 3.39
C MET A 62 -3.55 11.03 2.60
N ARG A 63 -3.58 11.62 1.43
CA ARG A 63 -4.67 11.43 0.49
C ARG A 63 -4.21 10.45 -0.59
N TYR A 64 -4.78 9.25 -0.58
CA TYR A 64 -4.46 8.24 -1.58
C TYR A 64 -5.48 8.23 -2.70
N THR A 65 -4.99 8.06 -3.91
CA THR A 65 -5.81 7.93 -5.11
C THR A 65 -5.43 6.65 -5.84
N VAL A 66 -6.42 5.90 -6.31
CA VAL A 66 -6.16 4.77 -7.20
C VAL A 66 -5.88 5.37 -8.57
N THR A 67 -4.60 5.54 -8.89
CA THR A 67 -4.21 6.24 -10.10
C THR A 67 -4.16 5.33 -11.32
N ALA A 68 -4.13 4.02 -11.11
CA ALA A 68 -4.24 3.05 -12.20
C ALA A 68 -4.86 1.78 -11.65
N TYR A 69 -5.71 1.14 -12.44
CA TYR A 69 -6.32 -0.11 -12.01
C TYR A 69 -6.71 -0.96 -13.21
N GLU A 70 -6.06 -2.10 -13.33
CA GLU A 70 -6.38 -3.09 -14.36
C GLU A 70 -6.68 -4.40 -13.63
N PRO A 71 -7.95 -4.81 -13.55
CA PRO A 71 -8.32 -5.98 -12.75
C PRO A 71 -7.51 -7.21 -13.09
N GLY A 72 -6.99 -7.86 -12.05
CA GLY A 72 -6.22 -9.09 -12.23
C GLY A 72 -4.83 -8.90 -12.76
N VAL A 73 -4.37 -7.65 -12.96
CA VAL A 73 -3.08 -7.37 -13.55
C VAL A 73 -2.28 -6.39 -12.70
N ARG A 74 -2.79 -5.16 -12.49
CA ARG A 74 -1.96 -4.13 -11.89
C ARG A 74 -2.80 -3.02 -11.27
N ALA A 75 -2.32 -2.48 -10.16
CA ALA A 75 -2.91 -1.30 -9.55
C ALA A 75 -1.79 -0.38 -9.08
N VAL A 76 -2.04 0.92 -9.13
CA VAL A 76 -1.13 1.92 -8.58
C VAL A 76 -1.95 2.83 -7.67
N LEU A 77 -1.46 3.04 -6.45
CA LEU A 77 -2.05 3.99 -5.53
C LEU A 77 -1.01 5.04 -5.19
N THR A 78 -1.40 6.29 -5.34
CA THR A 78 -0.52 7.43 -5.09
C THR A 78 -1.04 8.19 -3.89
N GLY A 79 -0.21 8.33 -2.87
CA GLY A 79 -0.56 9.03 -1.65
C GLY A 79 0.22 10.34 -1.53
N ILE A 80 -0.49 11.40 -1.20
CA ILE A 80 0.10 12.73 -1.07
C ILE A 80 -0.08 13.20 0.37
N ALA A 81 1.00 13.59 0.99
CA ALA A 81 1.01 14.24 2.30
C ALA A 81 1.71 15.58 2.17
N ASP A 82 1.73 16.34 3.27
CA ASP A 82 2.35 17.67 3.26
C ASP A 82 3.83 17.61 2.84
N LYS A 83 4.57 16.63 3.37
CA LYS A 83 6.02 16.55 3.14
C LYS A 83 6.45 15.26 2.47
N ALA A 84 5.52 14.48 1.92
CA ALA A 84 5.88 13.18 1.36
C ALA A 84 4.90 12.77 0.27
N THR A 85 5.40 11.94 -0.64
CA THR A 85 4.58 11.26 -1.63
C THR A 85 4.89 9.78 -1.54
N ALA A 86 3.86 8.95 -1.53
CA ALA A 86 4.00 7.50 -1.52
C ALA A 86 3.36 6.93 -2.77
N ILE A 87 4.04 5.98 -3.41
CA ILE A 87 3.51 5.32 -4.59
C ILE A 87 3.60 3.81 -4.36
N ASP A 88 2.45 3.16 -4.37
CA ASP A 88 2.36 1.72 -4.20
C ASP A 88 1.95 1.11 -5.53
N THR A 89 2.79 0.22 -6.05
CA THR A 89 2.50 -0.48 -7.30
C THR A 89 2.35 -1.96 -6.98
N ILE A 90 1.21 -2.53 -7.35
CA ILE A 90 0.91 -3.92 -7.08
C ILE A 90 0.66 -4.62 -8.41
N GLU A 91 1.44 -5.67 -8.69
CA GLU A 91 1.24 -6.49 -9.87
C GLU A 91 0.96 -7.91 -9.42
N VAL A 92 0.01 -8.55 -10.09
CA VAL A 92 -0.39 -9.90 -9.73
C VAL A 92 -0.29 -10.81 -10.94
N ARG A 93 -0.01 -12.10 -10.69
CA ARG A 93 0.06 -13.12 -11.73
C ARG A 93 -0.58 -14.39 -11.22
N SER A 94 -1.33 -15.05 -12.09
CA SER A 94 -1.91 -16.34 -11.77
C SER A 94 -0.84 -17.42 -11.69
N THR A 95 -0.99 -18.32 -10.72
CA THR A 95 -0.14 -19.50 -10.61
C THR A 95 -1.02 -20.72 -10.42
N ASP A 96 -0.41 -21.92 -10.42
CA ASP A 96 -1.16 -23.14 -10.19
C ASP A 96 -1.85 -23.17 -8.83
N GLN A 97 -1.36 -22.39 -7.88
CA GLN A 97 -1.85 -22.41 -6.51
C GLN A 97 -2.53 -21.13 -6.09
N GLY A 98 -2.81 -20.25 -7.01
CA GLY A 98 -3.46 -18.98 -6.73
C GLY A 98 -2.81 -17.83 -7.43
N THR A 99 -2.17 -16.95 -6.69
CA THR A 99 -1.62 -15.69 -7.21
C THR A 99 -0.25 -15.41 -6.60
N THR A 100 0.67 -14.92 -7.42
CA THR A 100 1.91 -14.29 -6.94
C THR A 100 1.74 -12.78 -7.02
N ILE A 101 2.12 -12.09 -5.96
CA ILE A 101 1.99 -10.64 -5.83
C ILE A 101 3.38 -10.02 -5.78
N ASP A 102 3.62 -9.01 -6.63
CA ASP A 102 4.78 -8.15 -6.53
C ASP A 102 4.31 -6.79 -6.04
N TYR A 103 4.79 -6.38 -4.87
CA TYR A 103 4.41 -5.12 -4.24
C TYR A 103 5.64 -4.22 -4.19
N VAL A 104 5.53 -3.04 -4.78
CA VAL A 104 6.61 -2.06 -4.74
C VAL A 104 6.08 -0.82 -4.02
N ALA A 105 6.76 -0.43 -2.94
CA ALA A 105 6.42 0.78 -2.19
C ALA A 105 7.54 1.79 -2.39
N GLU A 106 7.20 2.97 -2.86
CA GLU A 106 8.15 4.06 -3.06
C GLU A 106 7.73 5.24 -2.20
N ILE A 107 8.70 5.85 -1.53
CA ILE A 107 8.46 7.00 -0.68
C ILE A 107 9.44 8.10 -1.07
N ARG A 108 8.91 9.29 -1.34
CA ARG A 108 9.69 10.48 -1.67
C ARG A 108 9.38 11.56 -0.67
N LEU A 109 10.43 12.15 -0.10
CA LEU A 109 10.28 13.20 0.89
C LEU A 109 10.58 14.56 0.26
N ALA A 110 9.82 15.57 0.67
CA ALA A 110 10.03 16.94 0.17
C ALA A 110 11.26 17.58 0.84
N PHE A 111 11.85 18.55 0.13
CA PHE A 111 12.91 19.35 0.72
C PHE A 111 12.39 20.00 2.02
N PRO A 112 13.17 20.02 3.13
CA PRO A 112 14.57 19.61 3.25
C PRO A 112 14.75 18.14 3.64
N TYR A 113 13.71 17.33 3.61
CA TYR A 113 13.76 15.94 4.07
C TYR A 113 14.06 14.96 2.93
N ASN A 114 14.41 15.48 1.75
CA ASN A 114 14.59 14.64 0.56
C ASN A 114 15.88 13.82 0.57
N TRP A 115 16.81 14.11 1.49
CA TRP A 115 17.92 13.20 1.73
C TRP A 115 17.60 12.33 2.94
N ILE A 116 18.01 11.07 2.91
CA ILE A 116 17.50 10.08 3.83
C ILE A 116 18.55 9.73 4.88
N ASP A 117 18.17 9.92 6.13
CA ASP A 117 18.90 9.42 7.29
C ASP A 117 18.82 7.88 7.28
N PRO A 118 19.95 7.16 7.48
CA PRO A 118 19.89 5.70 7.52
C PRO A 118 18.95 5.14 8.59
N ILE A 119 18.80 5.83 9.72
CA ILE A 119 17.87 5.38 10.76
C ILE A 119 16.44 5.49 10.27
N LEU A 120 16.11 6.55 9.57
CA LEU A 120 14.78 6.75 9.01
C LEU A 120 14.47 5.68 7.96
N ALA A 121 15.46 5.32 7.14
CA ALA A 121 15.29 4.27 6.14
C ALA A 121 15.00 2.92 6.80
N ILE A 122 15.67 2.62 7.91
CA ILE A 122 15.40 1.38 8.66
C ILE A 122 13.97 1.38 9.17
N GLY A 123 13.50 2.51 9.67
CA GLY A 123 12.12 2.62 10.16
C GLY A 123 11.10 2.38 9.05
N PHE A 124 11.33 2.95 7.87
CA PHE A 124 10.44 2.72 6.74
C PHE A 124 10.46 1.26 6.30
N LYS A 125 11.65 0.64 6.30
CA LYS A 125 11.74 -0.77 5.94
C LYS A 125 10.90 -1.64 6.89
N LYS A 126 10.98 -1.37 8.18
CA LYS A 126 10.19 -2.11 9.17
C LYS A 126 8.69 -1.91 8.94
N THR A 127 8.28 -0.69 8.64
CA THR A 127 6.89 -0.40 8.37
C THR A 127 6.39 -1.20 7.17
N VAL A 128 7.17 -1.23 6.09
CA VAL A 128 6.82 -2.00 4.90
C VAL A 128 6.74 -3.49 5.22
N ASP A 129 7.71 -4.01 5.96
CA ASP A 129 7.71 -5.44 6.30
C ASP A 129 6.52 -5.82 7.15
N HIS A 130 6.14 -4.99 8.12
CA HIS A 130 4.97 -5.26 8.94
C HIS A 130 3.68 -5.22 8.13
N ALA A 131 3.59 -4.29 7.18
CA ALA A 131 2.41 -4.20 6.32
C ALA A 131 2.30 -5.42 5.43
N VAL A 132 3.42 -5.87 4.85
CA VAL A 132 3.41 -7.05 3.98
C VAL A 132 3.07 -8.31 4.78
N ASP A 133 3.60 -8.44 5.99
CA ASP A 133 3.23 -9.58 6.84
C ASP A 133 1.73 -9.59 7.14
N GLY A 134 1.17 -8.44 7.44
CA GLY A 134 -0.26 -8.32 7.67
C GLY A 134 -1.06 -8.64 6.42
N LEU A 135 -0.58 -8.17 5.27
CA LEU A 135 -1.25 -8.42 4.00
C LEU A 135 -1.25 -9.91 3.65
N ARG A 136 -0.13 -10.59 3.89
CA ARG A 136 -0.07 -12.04 3.68
C ARG A 136 -1.15 -12.76 4.49
N ARG A 137 -1.28 -12.39 5.76
CA ARG A 137 -2.29 -13.01 6.62
C ARG A 137 -3.70 -12.70 6.13
N PHE A 138 -3.92 -11.45 5.75
CA PHE A 138 -5.23 -11.01 5.25
C PHE A 138 -5.64 -11.78 4.00
N LEU A 139 -4.70 -12.00 3.09
CA LEU A 139 -4.98 -12.68 1.83
C LEU A 139 -5.01 -14.21 1.95
N SER A 140 -4.57 -14.75 3.07
CA SER A 140 -4.63 -16.19 3.32
C SER A 140 -5.93 -16.64 3.95
N ALA A 141 -6.71 -15.70 4.43
CA ALA A 141 -7.94 -16.02 5.18
C ALA A 141 -9.08 -16.48 4.25
#